data_853be512d59d686818275afd26033458
#
_entry.id   853be512d59d686818275afd26033458
#
_cell.length_a   1.000
_cell.length_b   1.000
_cell.length_c   1.000
_cell.angle_alpha   90.00
_cell.angle_beta   90.00
_cell.angle_gamma   90.00
#
_symmetry.space_group_name_H-M   'P 1'
#
loop_
_entity.id
_entity.type
_entity.pdbx_description
1 polymer ?
#
loop_
_entity_poly.entity_id
_entity_poly.type
_entity_poly.pdbx_seq_one_letter_code
_entity_poly.pdbx_strand_id
1 'polypeptide(L)'
;KKTKAIMPVHLTGRMCDMNKINALAKKYNLGVIEDAAQSVGSKYMNKRSGSFGDFGCFSAHPLKNLNAIGDSGYLTTNNYKHFKKIKLLSNHGMFNRNIVKHFGHVSRMDVLQAEILNYKLKNLNKIIKSRRYNFKLYARYLNKDNVFFPSEKKYQFNTYHTFVVQVEKRDKLQNYLKLNGVDTAIHY
;
A
#
# COMPACT_ATOMS: atom_id res chain seq x y z
N LYS A 1 -1.10 29.21 5.50
CA LYS A 1 -1.19 27.80 5.93
C LYS A 1 0.07 27.05 5.49
N LYS A 2 0.69 26.26 6.40
CA LYS A 2 1.95 25.53 6.11
C LYS A 2 1.74 24.20 5.39
N THR A 3 0.58 23.52 5.57
CA THR A 3 0.26 22.24 4.95
C THR A 3 0.16 22.36 3.43
N LYS A 4 0.80 21.45 2.70
CA LYS A 4 0.84 21.42 1.23
C LYS A 4 0.22 20.17 0.64
N ALA A 5 0.21 19.06 1.38
CA ALA A 5 -0.32 17.80 0.91
C ALA A 5 -0.93 16.97 2.06
N ILE A 6 -1.76 16.01 1.70
CA ILE A 6 -2.27 14.94 2.57
C ILE A 6 -1.69 13.62 2.06
N MET A 7 -1.16 12.80 2.98
CA MET A 7 -0.67 11.46 2.66
C MET A 7 -1.52 10.41 3.40
N PRO A 8 -2.61 9.90 2.81
CA PRO A 8 -3.37 8.80 3.38
C PRO A 8 -2.61 7.49 3.25
N VAL A 9 -2.54 6.72 4.33
CA VAL A 9 -1.93 5.39 4.35
C VAL A 9 -3.02 4.33 4.29
N HIS A 10 -3.01 3.50 3.25
CA HIS A 10 -3.94 2.36 3.08
C HIS A 10 -3.44 1.15 3.88
N LEU A 11 -3.46 1.30 5.21
CA LEU A 11 -2.84 0.36 6.14
C LEU A 11 -3.47 -1.04 6.01
N THR A 12 -2.63 -2.08 6.10
CA THR A 12 -3.01 -3.51 6.04
C THR A 12 -3.71 -3.96 4.75
N GLY A 13 -3.77 -3.10 3.73
CA GLY A 13 -4.54 -3.34 2.50
C GLY A 13 -5.98 -2.84 2.57
N ARG A 14 -6.31 -2.01 3.57
CA ARG A 14 -7.60 -1.36 3.74
C ARG A 14 -7.55 0.07 3.22
N MET A 15 -8.47 0.39 2.31
CA MET A 15 -8.54 1.74 1.74
C MET A 15 -9.05 2.78 2.75
N CYS A 16 -8.39 3.93 2.77
CA CYS A 16 -8.92 5.13 3.40
C CYS A 16 -10.22 5.60 2.71
N ASP A 17 -10.99 6.46 3.37
CA ASP A 17 -12.14 7.14 2.76
C ASP A 17 -11.65 8.23 1.80
N MET A 18 -11.36 7.82 0.57
CA MET A 18 -10.74 8.71 -0.42
C MET A 18 -11.68 9.82 -0.88
N ASN A 19 -12.99 9.63 -0.80
CA ASN A 19 -13.94 10.69 -1.14
C ASN A 19 -13.83 11.87 -0.16
N LYS A 20 -13.77 11.58 1.15
CA LYS A 20 -13.61 12.62 2.18
C LYS A 20 -12.25 13.28 2.11
N ILE A 21 -11.19 12.50 1.88
CA ILE A 21 -9.82 13.02 1.76
C ILE A 21 -9.71 13.95 0.56
N ASN A 22 -10.22 13.54 -0.61
CA ASN A 22 -10.16 14.36 -1.83
C ASN A 22 -11.04 15.60 -1.73
N ALA A 23 -12.21 15.51 -1.07
CA ALA A 23 -13.04 16.69 -0.80
C ALA A 23 -12.30 17.71 0.08
N LEU A 24 -11.62 17.23 1.14
CA LEU A 24 -10.80 18.08 2.01
C LEU A 24 -9.60 18.68 1.27
N ALA A 25 -8.90 17.87 0.48
CA ALA A 25 -7.76 18.33 -0.32
C ALA A 25 -8.18 19.43 -1.30
N LYS A 26 -9.29 19.23 -2.01
CA LYS A 26 -9.86 20.24 -2.92
C LYS A 26 -10.23 21.53 -2.18
N LYS A 27 -10.91 21.43 -1.02
CA LYS A 27 -11.30 22.60 -0.21
C LYS A 27 -10.10 23.48 0.19
N TYR A 28 -8.96 22.85 0.49
CA TYR A 28 -7.78 23.56 0.98
C TYR A 28 -6.66 23.68 -0.06
N ASN A 29 -6.89 23.30 -1.31
CA ASN A 29 -5.92 23.29 -2.41
C ASN A 29 -4.62 22.54 -2.01
N LEU A 30 -4.78 21.28 -1.57
CA LEU A 30 -3.69 20.41 -1.14
C LEU A 30 -3.46 19.29 -2.15
N GLY A 31 -2.20 18.88 -2.34
CA GLY A 31 -1.88 17.64 -3.05
C GLY A 31 -2.30 16.41 -2.26
N VAL A 32 -2.54 15.29 -2.95
CA VAL A 32 -2.84 13.99 -2.32
C VAL A 32 -1.84 12.95 -2.82
N ILE A 33 -1.11 12.33 -1.88
CA ILE A 33 -0.14 11.27 -2.16
C ILE A 33 -0.61 10.02 -1.42
N GLU A 34 -1.10 9.01 -2.16
CA GLU A 34 -1.54 7.77 -1.53
C GLU A 34 -0.31 6.92 -1.15
N ASP A 35 -0.14 6.64 0.13
CA ASP A 35 0.74 5.56 0.57
C ASP A 35 -0.02 4.24 0.39
N ALA A 36 0.21 3.62 -0.75
CA ALA A 36 -0.38 2.36 -1.17
C ALA A 36 0.57 1.15 -0.95
N ALA A 37 1.62 1.32 -0.12
CA ALA A 37 2.64 0.30 0.11
C ALA A 37 2.11 -1.05 0.63
N GLN A 38 0.90 -1.07 1.19
CA GLN A 38 0.26 -2.28 1.69
C GLN A 38 -1.05 -2.63 0.95
N SER A 39 -1.42 -1.89 -0.11
CA SER A 39 -2.77 -1.96 -0.67
C SER A 39 -2.82 -2.30 -2.16
N VAL A 40 -1.74 -2.86 -2.73
CA VAL A 40 -1.77 -3.27 -4.14
C VAL A 40 -2.96 -4.18 -4.42
N GLY A 41 -3.80 -3.77 -5.39
CA GLY A 41 -5.03 -4.49 -5.75
C GLY A 41 -6.27 -4.17 -4.90
N SER A 42 -6.14 -3.42 -3.79
CA SER A 42 -7.29 -2.93 -3.01
C SER A 42 -8.14 -1.96 -3.83
N LYS A 43 -9.43 -1.87 -3.48
CA LYS A 43 -10.35 -0.97 -4.17
C LYS A 43 -11.21 -0.20 -3.17
N TYR A 44 -11.55 1.02 -3.55
CA TYR A 44 -12.56 1.86 -2.91
C TYR A 44 -13.54 2.31 -4.00
N MET A 45 -14.85 2.04 -3.84
CA MET A 45 -15.87 2.31 -4.87
C MET A 45 -15.44 1.82 -6.29
N ASN A 46 -14.95 0.58 -6.36
CA ASN A 46 -14.45 -0.08 -7.58
C ASN A 46 -13.19 0.52 -8.23
N LYS A 47 -12.65 1.64 -7.74
CA LYS A 47 -11.36 2.19 -8.19
C LYS A 47 -10.21 1.63 -7.36
N ARG A 48 -9.08 1.36 -8.00
CA ARG A 48 -7.91 0.77 -7.35
C ARG A 48 -7.15 1.78 -6.48
N SER A 49 -6.49 1.31 -5.43
CA SER A 49 -5.50 2.09 -4.69
C SER A 49 -4.46 2.69 -5.63
N GLY A 50 -3.94 3.86 -5.30
CA GLY A 50 -2.98 4.60 -6.11
C GLY A 50 -3.57 5.32 -7.33
N SER A 51 -4.93 5.41 -7.44
CA SER A 51 -5.60 6.08 -8.55
C SER A 51 -6.47 7.28 -8.13
N PHE A 52 -6.46 7.63 -6.86
CA PHE A 52 -7.32 8.69 -6.30
C PHE A 52 -6.57 10.01 -6.10
N GLY A 53 -5.30 9.95 -5.76
CA GLY A 53 -4.44 11.11 -5.52
C GLY A 53 -3.68 11.56 -6.76
N ASP A 54 -2.81 12.55 -6.57
CA ASP A 54 -1.85 13.00 -7.59
C ASP A 54 -0.80 11.91 -7.86
N PHE A 55 -0.45 11.16 -6.80
CA PHE A 55 0.46 10.03 -6.84
C PHE A 55 -0.07 8.87 -5.98
N GLY A 56 0.18 7.64 -6.44
CA GLY A 56 0.09 6.43 -5.64
C GLY A 56 1.47 5.79 -5.48
N CYS A 57 1.93 5.60 -4.24
CA CYS A 57 3.25 5.06 -3.94
C CYS A 57 3.14 3.63 -3.45
N PHE A 58 3.82 2.70 -4.12
CA PHE A 58 3.76 1.27 -3.85
C PHE A 58 5.12 0.72 -3.43
N SER A 59 5.11 -0.14 -2.43
CA SER A 59 6.26 -0.97 -2.08
C SER A 59 6.12 -2.34 -2.75
N ALA A 60 7.21 -2.80 -3.32
CA ALA A 60 7.36 -4.16 -3.83
C ALA A 60 8.42 -4.96 -3.03
N HIS A 61 8.67 -4.56 -1.78
CA HIS A 61 9.50 -5.31 -0.83
C HIS A 61 9.08 -6.80 -0.77
N PRO A 62 9.98 -7.76 -0.52
CA PRO A 62 9.71 -9.21 -0.54
C PRO A 62 8.49 -9.68 0.28
N LEU A 63 8.11 -8.97 1.31
CA LEU A 63 6.92 -9.31 2.14
C LEU A 63 5.60 -8.75 1.60
N LYS A 64 5.58 -7.99 0.51
CA LYS A 64 4.35 -7.40 -0.04
C LYS A 64 3.53 -8.38 -0.86
N ASN A 65 2.23 -8.07 -1.07
CA ASN A 65 1.34 -8.93 -1.87
C ASN A 65 1.78 -9.05 -3.34
N LEU A 66 2.33 -8.00 -3.90
CA LEU A 66 3.10 -8.01 -5.14
C LEU A 66 4.52 -7.66 -4.77
N ASN A 67 5.43 -8.61 -4.86
CA ASN A 67 6.76 -8.50 -4.29
C ASN A 67 7.86 -8.88 -5.30
N ALA A 68 8.93 -8.11 -5.28
CA ALA A 68 10.20 -8.43 -5.92
C ALA A 68 11.00 -9.43 -5.06
N ILE A 69 12.24 -9.73 -5.43
CA ILE A 69 13.19 -10.55 -4.65
C ILE A 69 14.18 -9.71 -3.83
N GLY A 70 14.05 -8.39 -3.88
CA GLY A 70 14.81 -7.41 -3.12
C GLY A 70 13.99 -6.14 -2.92
N ASP A 71 14.57 -5.12 -2.30
CA ASP A 71 13.92 -3.83 -2.12
C ASP A 71 13.55 -3.22 -3.46
N SER A 72 12.29 -2.87 -3.59
CA SER A 72 11.74 -2.33 -4.81
C SER A 72 10.45 -1.54 -4.54
N GLY A 73 10.11 -0.64 -5.44
CA GLY A 73 8.89 0.14 -5.37
C GLY A 73 8.61 0.84 -6.68
N TYR A 74 7.39 1.33 -6.81
CA TYR A 74 6.96 2.08 -7.99
C TYR A 74 5.89 3.08 -7.58
N LEU A 75 5.68 4.04 -8.45
CA LEU A 75 4.58 4.99 -8.27
C LEU A 75 3.70 5.06 -9.52
N THR A 76 2.46 5.48 -9.30
CA THR A 76 1.45 5.71 -10.33
C THR A 76 1.00 7.16 -10.30
N THR A 77 0.68 7.72 -11.46
CA THR A 77 0.03 9.02 -11.60
C THR A 77 -0.78 9.07 -12.89
N ASN A 78 -1.91 9.76 -12.85
CA ASN A 78 -2.71 10.04 -14.05
C ASN A 78 -2.30 11.36 -14.75
N ASN A 79 -1.33 12.10 -14.18
CA ASN A 79 -0.87 13.37 -14.70
C ASN A 79 0.46 13.20 -15.46
N TYR A 80 0.43 13.43 -16.78
CA TYR A 80 1.61 13.28 -17.62
C TYR A 80 2.75 14.26 -17.29
N LYS A 81 2.43 15.47 -16.80
CA LYS A 81 3.46 16.43 -16.34
C LYS A 81 4.17 15.90 -15.09
N HIS A 82 3.41 15.33 -14.14
CA HIS A 82 3.96 14.69 -12.96
C HIS A 82 4.85 13.50 -13.33
N PHE A 83 4.38 12.64 -14.25
CA PHE A 83 5.16 11.50 -14.76
C PHE A 83 6.52 11.96 -15.33
N LYS A 84 6.53 12.94 -16.24
CA LYS A 84 7.78 13.48 -16.82
C LYS A 84 8.71 14.02 -15.74
N LYS A 85 8.19 14.77 -14.78
CA LYS A 85 8.99 15.36 -13.71
C LYS A 85 9.61 14.29 -12.80
N ILE A 86 8.83 13.29 -12.38
CA ILE A 86 9.32 12.20 -11.55
C ILE A 86 10.37 11.37 -12.28
N LYS A 87 10.12 11.02 -13.55
CA LYS A 87 11.10 10.30 -14.38
C LYS A 87 12.43 11.04 -14.48
N LEU A 88 12.40 12.37 -14.59
CA LEU A 88 13.58 13.21 -14.58
C LEU A 88 14.31 13.18 -13.23
N LEU A 89 13.56 13.40 -12.14
CA LEU A 89 14.09 13.46 -10.77
C LEU A 89 14.66 12.11 -10.30
N SER A 90 14.04 10.98 -10.68
CA SER A 90 14.52 9.65 -10.34
C SER A 90 15.78 9.21 -11.11
N ASN A 91 16.21 10.00 -12.09
CA ASN A 91 17.41 9.76 -12.88
C ASN A 91 18.35 10.97 -12.84
N HIS A 92 18.85 11.33 -11.65
CA HIS A 92 19.80 12.42 -11.41
C HIS A 92 19.30 13.81 -11.84
N GLY A 93 18.03 14.00 -12.16
CA GLY A 93 17.53 15.25 -12.76
C GLY A 93 17.99 15.48 -14.21
N MET A 94 18.53 14.42 -14.85
CA MET A 94 19.06 14.49 -16.21
C MET A 94 17.97 14.43 -17.27
N PHE A 95 17.94 15.42 -18.13
CA PHE A 95 17.14 15.40 -19.35
C PHE A 95 17.75 14.47 -20.40
N ASN A 96 19.08 14.51 -20.54
CA ASN A 96 19.90 13.57 -21.30
C ASN A 96 21.28 13.47 -20.63
N ARG A 97 22.21 12.70 -21.20
CA ARG A 97 23.56 12.49 -20.63
C ARG A 97 24.34 13.77 -20.37
N ASN A 98 24.09 14.84 -21.11
CA ASN A 98 24.85 16.08 -21.10
C ASN A 98 24.11 17.24 -20.40
N ILE A 99 22.82 17.09 -20.12
CA ILE A 99 21.99 18.18 -19.60
C ILE A 99 21.28 17.73 -18.33
N VAL A 100 21.68 18.34 -17.20
CA VAL A 100 20.99 18.22 -15.90
C VAL A 100 20.09 19.44 -15.74
N LYS A 101 18.77 19.22 -15.55
CA LYS A 101 17.77 20.29 -15.40
C LYS A 101 17.40 20.56 -13.95
N HIS A 102 17.55 19.57 -13.07
CA HIS A 102 17.20 19.67 -11.65
C HIS A 102 18.14 18.83 -10.80
N PHE A 103 18.25 19.17 -9.53
CA PHE A 103 18.81 18.25 -8.55
C PHE A 103 17.87 17.04 -8.43
N GLY A 104 18.38 15.85 -8.62
CA GLY A 104 17.63 14.60 -8.58
C GLY A 104 18.37 13.52 -7.82
N HIS A 105 17.75 12.36 -7.73
CA HIS A 105 18.29 11.19 -7.05
C HIS A 105 18.40 10.02 -8.02
N VAL A 106 19.17 9.01 -7.65
CA VAL A 106 19.08 7.67 -8.29
C VAL A 106 17.98 6.90 -7.56
N SER A 107 16.84 6.77 -8.22
CA SER A 107 15.70 6.00 -7.68
C SER A 107 15.06 5.25 -8.85
N ARG A 108 15.72 4.14 -9.24
CA ARG A 108 15.31 3.30 -10.37
C ARG A 108 15.13 1.87 -9.88
N MET A 109 14.23 1.16 -10.51
CA MET A 109 14.08 -0.28 -10.30
C MET A 109 15.01 -1.02 -11.25
N ASP A 110 15.70 -2.04 -10.78
CA ASP A 110 16.45 -2.94 -11.62
C ASP A 110 15.54 -3.72 -12.56
N VAL A 111 15.99 -3.93 -13.79
CA VAL A 111 15.20 -4.63 -14.82
C VAL A 111 14.82 -6.05 -14.36
N LEU A 112 15.72 -6.74 -13.65
CA LEU A 112 15.45 -8.06 -13.10
C LEU A 112 14.25 -8.02 -12.11
N GLN A 113 14.22 -7.05 -11.22
CA GLN A 113 13.11 -6.88 -10.27
C GLN A 113 11.79 -6.57 -10.99
N ALA A 114 11.85 -5.72 -12.02
CA ALA A 114 10.69 -5.39 -12.84
C ALA A 114 10.12 -6.62 -13.56
N GLU A 115 10.97 -7.48 -14.10
CA GLU A 115 10.53 -8.70 -14.79
C GLU A 115 9.90 -9.71 -13.84
N ILE A 116 10.47 -9.89 -12.64
CA ILE A 116 9.88 -10.70 -11.57
C ILE A 116 8.51 -10.16 -11.18
N LEU A 117 8.36 -8.85 -11.05
CA LEU A 117 7.07 -8.23 -10.74
C LEU A 117 6.04 -8.45 -11.86
N ASN A 118 6.45 -8.35 -13.13
CA ASN A 118 5.59 -8.65 -14.29
C ASN A 118 5.10 -10.11 -14.26
N TYR A 119 5.98 -11.05 -13.96
CA TYR A 119 5.61 -12.45 -13.80
C TYR A 119 4.62 -12.66 -12.64
N LYS A 120 4.91 -12.11 -11.46
CA LYS A 120 4.07 -12.25 -10.26
C LYS A 120 2.73 -11.53 -10.38
N LEU A 121 2.67 -10.43 -11.13
CA LEU A 121 1.45 -9.67 -11.38
C LEU A 121 0.35 -10.56 -12.01
N LYS A 122 0.70 -11.50 -12.87
CA LYS A 122 -0.23 -12.46 -13.47
C LYS A 122 -0.96 -13.29 -12.41
N ASN A 123 -0.33 -13.53 -11.27
CA ASN A 123 -0.86 -14.32 -10.15
C ASN A 123 -1.42 -13.49 -8.98
N LEU A 124 -1.36 -12.17 -9.05
CA LEU A 124 -1.76 -11.28 -7.94
C LEU A 124 -3.20 -11.54 -7.46
N ASN A 125 -4.13 -11.76 -8.38
CA ASN A 125 -5.53 -12.03 -8.03
C ASN A 125 -5.68 -13.34 -7.23
N LYS A 126 -4.89 -14.38 -7.53
CA LYS A 126 -4.87 -15.64 -6.77
C LYS A 126 -4.36 -15.41 -5.35
N ILE A 127 -3.28 -14.64 -5.20
CA ILE A 127 -2.70 -14.27 -3.89
C ILE A 127 -3.74 -13.51 -3.06
N ILE A 128 -4.38 -12.50 -3.63
CA ILE A 128 -5.42 -11.71 -2.94
C ILE A 128 -6.60 -12.60 -2.54
N LYS A 129 -7.06 -13.49 -3.42
CA LYS A 129 -8.15 -14.44 -3.12
C LYS A 129 -7.81 -15.32 -1.92
N SER A 130 -6.59 -15.86 -1.85
CA SER A 130 -6.12 -16.66 -0.72
C SER A 130 -6.08 -15.86 0.60
N ARG A 131 -5.54 -14.65 0.58
CA ARG A 131 -5.53 -13.77 1.77
C ARG A 131 -6.93 -13.40 2.25
N ARG A 132 -7.84 -13.11 1.33
CA ARG A 132 -9.25 -12.84 1.65
C ARG A 132 -9.97 -14.08 2.20
N TYR A 133 -9.61 -15.27 1.73
CA TYR A 133 -10.11 -16.53 2.28
C TYR A 133 -9.64 -16.71 3.74
N ASN A 134 -8.34 -16.53 3.99
CA ASN A 134 -7.79 -16.59 5.35
C ASN A 134 -8.46 -15.57 6.30
N PHE A 135 -8.67 -14.33 5.83
CA PHE A 135 -9.43 -13.35 6.61
C PHE A 135 -10.83 -13.84 6.99
N LYS A 136 -11.56 -14.48 6.05
CA LYS A 136 -12.90 -15.03 6.34
C LYS A 136 -12.85 -16.12 7.39
N LEU A 137 -11.81 -16.95 7.40
CA LEU A 137 -11.62 -17.97 8.43
C LEU A 137 -11.38 -17.32 9.80
N TYR A 138 -10.45 -16.36 9.89
CA TYR A 138 -10.24 -15.61 11.14
C TYR A 138 -11.53 -14.93 11.62
N ALA A 139 -12.24 -14.24 10.73
CA ALA A 139 -13.47 -13.54 11.07
C ALA A 139 -14.60 -14.49 11.55
N ARG A 140 -14.56 -15.76 11.13
CA ARG A 140 -15.50 -16.80 11.54
C ARG A 140 -15.16 -17.40 12.91
N TYR A 141 -13.88 -17.63 13.18
CA TYR A 141 -13.47 -18.40 14.35
C TYR A 141 -13.02 -17.53 15.54
N LEU A 142 -12.63 -16.29 15.31
CA LEU A 142 -12.25 -15.39 16.40
C LEU A 142 -13.49 -14.88 17.15
N ASN A 143 -13.43 -14.95 18.49
CA ASN A 143 -14.45 -14.37 19.36
C ASN A 143 -14.35 -12.83 19.31
N LYS A 144 -15.39 -12.19 18.78
CA LYS A 144 -15.44 -10.74 18.59
C LYS A 144 -15.58 -9.95 19.89
N ASP A 145 -15.96 -10.59 20.99
CA ASP A 145 -16.04 -9.94 22.30
C ASP A 145 -14.65 -9.67 22.88
N ASN A 146 -13.67 -10.50 22.52
CA ASN A 146 -12.30 -10.42 23.03
C ASN A 146 -11.29 -9.92 22.00
N VAL A 147 -11.65 -9.93 20.70
CA VAL A 147 -10.75 -9.61 19.61
C VAL A 147 -11.41 -8.62 18.66
N PHE A 148 -10.89 -7.42 18.63
CA PHE A 148 -11.36 -6.41 17.68
C PHE A 148 -10.54 -6.43 16.39
N PHE A 149 -11.21 -6.38 15.26
CA PHE A 149 -10.67 -6.07 13.95
C PHE A 149 -11.73 -5.35 13.11
N PRO A 150 -11.33 -4.39 12.25
CA PRO A 150 -12.27 -3.60 11.50
C PRO A 150 -12.97 -4.43 10.41
N SER A 151 -14.29 -4.32 10.32
CA SER A 151 -15.09 -4.93 9.25
C SER A 151 -14.83 -4.27 7.90
N GLU A 152 -14.93 -5.07 6.83
CA GLU A 152 -14.90 -4.54 5.45
C GLU A 152 -16.26 -3.93 5.11
N LYS A 153 -16.26 -2.69 4.63
CA LYS A 153 -17.48 -2.00 4.18
C LYS A 153 -17.83 -2.39 2.75
N LYS A 154 -19.11 -2.30 2.37
CA LYS A 154 -19.63 -2.69 1.04
C LYS A 154 -18.90 -2.04 -0.14
N TYR A 155 -18.38 -0.83 0.04
CA TYR A 155 -17.66 -0.08 -0.98
C TYR A 155 -16.13 -0.29 -0.96
N GLN A 156 -15.63 -1.15 -0.06
CA GLN A 156 -14.22 -1.51 0.06
C GLN A 156 -13.97 -2.92 -0.47
N PHE A 157 -12.82 -3.11 -1.10
CA PHE A 157 -12.24 -4.41 -1.41
C PHE A 157 -10.82 -4.44 -0.85
N ASN A 158 -10.67 -5.02 0.34
CA ASN A 158 -9.41 -5.07 1.07
C ASN A 158 -8.57 -6.28 0.64
N THR A 159 -7.26 -6.11 0.51
CA THR A 159 -6.35 -7.17 0.07
C THR A 159 -5.68 -7.91 1.22
N TYR A 160 -5.87 -7.45 2.45
CA TYR A 160 -5.35 -8.07 3.68
C TYR A 160 -3.87 -8.43 3.56
N HIS A 161 -3.05 -7.40 3.32
CA HIS A 161 -1.59 -7.53 3.34
C HIS A 161 -1.12 -8.13 4.68
N THR A 162 -1.69 -7.67 5.77
CA THR A 162 -1.60 -8.26 7.11
C THR A 162 -3.00 -8.35 7.71
N PHE A 163 -3.19 -9.31 8.64
CA PHE A 163 -4.38 -9.36 9.46
C PHE A 163 -4.02 -8.92 10.87
N VAL A 164 -4.43 -7.71 11.23
CA VAL A 164 -4.13 -7.09 12.52
C VAL A 164 -5.37 -7.13 13.40
N VAL A 165 -5.18 -7.57 14.64
CA VAL A 165 -6.21 -7.60 15.67
C VAL A 165 -5.80 -6.74 16.86
N GLN A 166 -6.78 -6.23 17.59
CA GLN A 166 -6.57 -5.54 18.87
C GLN A 166 -7.19 -6.37 19.99
N VAL A 167 -6.45 -6.53 21.08
CA VAL A 167 -6.84 -7.28 22.27
C VAL A 167 -6.34 -6.57 23.50
N GLU A 168 -7.05 -6.68 24.62
CA GLU A 168 -6.67 -6.02 25.88
C GLU A 168 -5.31 -6.51 26.43
N LYS A 169 -5.08 -7.81 26.40
CA LYS A 169 -3.87 -8.45 26.96
C LYS A 169 -2.93 -8.91 25.85
N ARG A 170 -2.53 -7.97 24.94
CA ARG A 170 -1.76 -8.24 23.75
C ARG A 170 -0.50 -9.09 24.00
N ASP A 171 0.32 -8.71 24.95
CA ASP A 171 1.62 -9.38 25.19
C ASP A 171 1.44 -10.79 25.76
N LYS A 172 0.40 -11.01 26.59
CA LYS A 172 0.03 -12.36 27.05
C LYS A 172 -0.44 -13.24 25.89
N LEU A 173 -1.27 -12.69 24.99
CA LEU A 173 -1.71 -13.41 23.80
C LEU A 173 -0.53 -13.73 22.89
N GLN A 174 0.38 -12.78 22.65
CA GLN A 174 1.57 -13.00 21.83
C GLN A 174 2.43 -14.15 22.38
N ASN A 175 2.70 -14.16 23.67
CA ASN A 175 3.47 -15.23 24.33
C ASN A 175 2.75 -16.59 24.23
N TYR A 176 1.44 -16.62 24.48
CA TYR A 176 0.64 -17.83 24.34
C TYR A 176 0.69 -18.39 22.91
N LEU A 177 0.50 -17.56 21.91
CA LEU A 177 0.56 -17.96 20.50
C LEU A 177 1.94 -18.49 20.11
N LYS A 178 3.00 -17.83 20.56
CA LYS A 178 4.38 -18.28 20.34
C LYS A 178 4.65 -19.67 20.92
N LEU A 179 4.18 -19.93 22.15
CA LEU A 179 4.30 -21.24 22.80
C LEU A 179 3.52 -22.34 22.05
N ASN A 180 2.49 -21.96 21.31
CA ASN A 180 1.68 -22.86 20.49
C ASN A 180 2.09 -22.86 18.99
N GLY A 181 3.29 -22.39 18.67
CA GLY A 181 3.85 -22.45 17.31
C GLY A 181 3.28 -21.42 16.34
N VAL A 182 2.62 -20.36 16.84
CA VAL A 182 2.08 -19.28 16.02
C VAL A 182 2.88 -18.00 16.22
N ASP A 183 3.69 -17.65 15.23
CA ASP A 183 4.44 -16.39 15.24
C ASP A 183 3.54 -15.19 14.99
N THR A 184 3.78 -14.13 15.75
CA THR A 184 3.07 -12.86 15.61
C THR A 184 4.04 -11.69 15.74
N ALA A 185 3.68 -10.56 15.12
CA ALA A 185 4.42 -9.31 15.24
C ALA A 185 3.47 -8.18 15.70
N ILE A 186 4.01 -7.29 16.53
CA ILE A 186 3.30 -6.05 16.87
C ILE A 186 3.45 -5.11 15.68
N HIS A 187 2.33 -4.66 15.14
CA HIS A 187 2.30 -3.74 14.01
C HIS A 187 2.06 -2.33 14.53
N TYR A 188 3.18 -1.61 14.55
CA TYR A 188 3.50 -0.22 14.89
C TYR A 188 3.16 0.21 16.30
#